data_d52892834a7a07af2462ffe5a71a0ce2
#
_entry.id   d52892834a7a07af2462ffe5a71a0ce2
#
_cell.length_a   1.000
_cell.length_b   1.000
_cell.length_c   1.000
_cell.angle_alpha   90.00
_cell.angle_beta   90.00
_cell.angle_gamma   90.00
#
_symmetry.space_group_name_H-M   'P 1'
#
loop_
_entity.id
_entity.type
_entity.pdbx_description
1 polymer ?
#
loop_
_entity_poly.entity_id
_entity_poly.type
_entity_poly.pdbx_seq_one_letter_code
_entity_poly.pdbx_strand_id
1 'polypeptide(L)'
;MYLPSDDSFLLAECASKYHGKSALEIGVGSGIVLSLLCKNFKIVAGTDINLEALRFCINNVPYCVLLACCDAASAFHYNFDLIVSNPPYLPNDNDNEKDFTVHGGVSGVETAIHIVKSATLALAKHGKMLIVLSTFSNISKIDELMKNMRLKRTLIKERKLFFETLSVHEISFR
;
A
#
# COMPACT_ATOMS: atom_id res chain seq x y z
N MET A 1 7.97 11.54 8.25
CA MET A 1 8.21 10.33 7.41
C MET A 1 8.07 9.10 8.28
N TYR A 2 7.34 8.10 7.82
CA TYR A 2 7.14 6.84 8.51
C TYR A 2 8.41 5.96 8.41
N LEU A 3 8.95 5.54 9.55
CA LEU A 3 10.08 4.60 9.58
C LEU A 3 9.56 3.15 9.48
N PRO A 4 10.33 2.21 8.89
CA PRO A 4 9.92 0.82 8.79
C PRO A 4 9.59 0.22 10.14
N SER A 5 8.45 -0.44 10.25
CA SER A 5 8.03 -1.15 11.44
C SER A 5 7.42 -2.51 11.07
N ASP A 6 6.75 -3.18 12.00
CA ASP A 6 6.21 -4.53 11.82
C ASP A 6 5.29 -4.68 10.60
N ASP A 7 4.51 -3.66 10.29
CA ASP A 7 3.64 -3.59 9.12
C ASP A 7 4.43 -3.58 7.80
N SER A 8 5.48 -2.74 7.72
CA SER A 8 6.35 -2.65 6.54
C SER A 8 7.08 -3.99 6.30
N PHE A 9 7.58 -4.62 7.37
CA PHE A 9 8.25 -5.92 7.27
C PHE A 9 7.27 -7.04 6.91
N LEU A 10 6.03 -7.02 7.44
CA LEU A 10 4.99 -7.98 7.10
C LEU A 10 4.59 -7.88 5.62
N LEU A 11 4.41 -6.65 5.10
CA LEU A 11 4.13 -6.41 3.69
C LEU A 11 5.28 -6.87 2.80
N ALA A 12 6.53 -6.51 3.16
CA ALA A 12 7.72 -6.93 2.42
C ALA A 12 7.84 -8.46 2.34
N GLU A 13 7.61 -9.17 3.45
CA GLU A 13 7.60 -10.63 3.47
C GLU A 13 6.54 -11.24 2.54
N CYS A 14 5.33 -10.67 2.53
CA CYS A 14 4.28 -11.13 1.63
C CYS A 14 4.62 -10.82 0.16
N ALA A 15 5.07 -9.59 -0.12
CA ALA A 15 5.42 -9.14 -1.46
C ALA A 15 6.60 -9.92 -2.09
N SER A 16 7.53 -10.44 -1.26
CA SER A 16 8.67 -11.22 -1.72
C SER A 16 8.30 -12.51 -2.47
N LYS A 17 7.08 -13.00 -2.31
CA LYS A 17 6.57 -14.22 -2.96
C LYS A 17 6.00 -13.96 -4.36
N TYR A 18 5.86 -12.69 -4.74
CA TYR A 18 5.30 -12.29 -6.04
C TYR A 18 6.42 -11.94 -7.02
N HIS A 19 6.20 -12.28 -8.27
CA HIS A 19 7.13 -12.05 -9.38
C HIS A 19 6.32 -11.62 -10.60
N GLY A 20 6.89 -10.78 -11.45
CA GLY A 20 6.21 -10.32 -12.65
C GLY A 20 7.04 -9.34 -13.46
N LYS A 21 6.38 -8.69 -14.41
CA LYS A 21 7.01 -7.68 -15.25
C LYS A 21 7.09 -6.33 -14.52
N SER A 22 6.04 -5.96 -13.79
CA SER A 22 5.91 -4.61 -13.24
C SER A 22 5.26 -4.59 -11.86
N ALA A 23 5.79 -3.73 -10.98
CA ALA A 23 5.24 -3.48 -9.66
C ALA A 23 5.19 -1.99 -9.31
N LEU A 24 4.20 -1.61 -8.52
CA LEU A 24 4.01 -0.27 -7.97
C LEU A 24 3.88 -0.34 -6.45
N GLU A 25 4.63 0.48 -5.73
CA GLU A 25 4.37 0.77 -4.31
C GLU A 25 3.68 2.13 -4.18
N ILE A 26 2.53 2.17 -3.48
CA ILE A 26 1.81 3.40 -3.15
C ILE A 26 2.06 3.73 -1.68
N GLY A 27 2.67 4.90 -1.43
CA GLY A 27 3.15 5.31 -0.12
C GLY A 27 4.51 4.67 0.18
N VAL A 28 5.57 5.08 -0.56
CA VAL A 28 6.90 4.43 -0.49
C VAL A 28 7.61 4.62 0.84
N GLY A 29 7.31 5.69 1.57
CA GLY A 29 7.94 6.00 2.86
C GLY A 29 9.46 5.86 2.82
N SER A 30 10.00 4.85 3.52
CA SER A 30 11.43 4.58 3.57
C SER A 30 12.01 3.87 2.33
N GLY A 31 11.18 3.29 1.46
CA GLY A 31 11.61 2.52 0.29
C GLY A 31 11.98 1.06 0.56
N ILE A 32 11.74 0.54 1.76
CA ILE A 32 12.13 -0.84 2.11
C ILE A 32 11.39 -1.89 1.26
N VAL A 33 10.09 -1.72 1.04
CA VAL A 33 9.31 -2.64 0.21
C VAL A 33 9.68 -2.45 -1.25
N LEU A 34 9.84 -1.21 -1.70
CA LEU A 34 10.23 -0.87 -3.07
C LEU A 34 11.56 -1.52 -3.47
N SER A 35 12.58 -1.45 -2.59
CA SER A 35 13.88 -2.11 -2.81
C SER A 35 13.77 -3.62 -2.95
N LEU A 36 12.83 -4.24 -2.25
CA LEU A 36 12.58 -5.67 -2.35
C LEU A 36 11.89 -6.01 -3.69
N LEU A 37 10.94 -5.18 -4.14
CA LEU A 37 10.26 -5.38 -5.43
C LEU A 37 11.25 -5.37 -6.61
N CYS A 38 12.33 -4.58 -6.52
CA CYS A 38 13.39 -4.54 -7.54
C CYS A 38 14.09 -5.88 -7.78
N LYS A 39 14.01 -6.82 -6.84
CA LYS A 39 14.59 -8.16 -7.00
C LYS A 39 13.72 -9.09 -7.86
N ASN A 40 12.41 -8.83 -7.90
CA ASN A 40 11.42 -9.74 -8.45
C ASN A 40 10.69 -9.19 -9.67
N PHE A 41 10.82 -7.87 -9.95
CA PHE A 41 10.13 -7.20 -11.04
C PHE A 41 11.10 -6.40 -11.90
N LYS A 42 10.83 -6.36 -13.23
CA LYS A 42 11.69 -5.66 -14.20
C LYS A 42 11.46 -4.15 -14.21
N ILE A 43 10.22 -3.74 -13.98
CA ILE A 43 9.78 -2.34 -13.92
C ILE A 43 9.22 -2.12 -12.53
N VAL A 44 9.83 -1.22 -11.76
CA VAL A 44 9.38 -0.88 -10.42
C VAL A 44 9.13 0.61 -10.34
N ALA A 45 7.96 0.96 -9.85
CA ALA A 45 7.56 2.34 -9.61
C ALA A 45 7.13 2.53 -8.16
N GLY A 46 7.23 3.76 -7.68
CA GLY A 46 6.76 4.14 -6.35
C GLY A 46 6.15 5.52 -6.35
N THR A 47 5.13 5.71 -5.53
CA THR A 47 4.50 7.01 -5.30
C THR A 47 4.46 7.35 -3.83
N ASP A 48 4.48 8.63 -3.54
CA ASP A 48 4.15 9.18 -2.23
C ASP A 48 3.57 10.58 -2.42
N ILE A 49 2.64 10.97 -1.56
CA ILE A 49 2.11 12.34 -1.53
C ILE A 49 3.10 13.30 -0.88
N ASN A 50 3.99 12.79 -0.04
CA ASN A 50 5.01 13.55 0.66
C ASN A 50 6.33 13.53 -0.13
N LEU A 51 6.71 14.69 -0.68
CA LEU A 51 7.95 14.85 -1.41
C LEU A 51 9.21 14.52 -0.58
N GLU A 52 9.21 14.78 0.73
CA GLU A 52 10.33 14.45 1.60
C GLU A 52 10.51 12.93 1.75
N ALA A 53 9.42 12.15 1.75
CA ALA A 53 9.50 10.70 1.74
C ALA A 53 10.18 10.21 0.44
N LEU A 54 9.82 10.78 -0.71
CA LEU A 54 10.47 10.45 -1.98
C LEU A 54 11.95 10.85 -2.03
N ARG A 55 12.31 12.01 -1.49
CA ARG A 55 13.72 12.45 -1.38
C ARG A 55 14.55 11.51 -0.52
N PHE A 56 13.95 11.01 0.56
CA PHE A 56 14.62 10.00 1.40
C PHE A 56 14.70 8.66 0.67
N CYS A 57 13.61 8.21 0.07
CA CYS A 57 13.51 6.95 -0.65
C CYS A 57 14.55 6.83 -1.77
N ILE A 58 14.75 7.88 -2.59
CA ILE A 58 15.67 7.86 -3.73
C ILE A 58 17.12 7.53 -3.34
N ASN A 59 17.52 7.87 -2.12
CA ASN A 59 18.86 7.57 -1.61
C ASN A 59 19.01 6.11 -1.12
N ASN A 60 17.90 5.39 -0.97
CA ASN A 60 17.84 4.06 -0.38
C ASN A 60 17.37 2.96 -1.34
N VAL A 61 16.99 3.33 -2.57
CA VAL A 61 16.51 2.40 -3.58
C VAL A 61 17.43 2.34 -4.80
N PRO A 62 17.39 1.26 -5.59
CA PRO A 62 18.14 1.18 -6.84
C PRO A 62 17.77 2.30 -7.83
N TYR A 63 18.73 2.80 -8.60
CA TYR A 63 18.54 3.89 -9.58
C TYR A 63 17.53 3.59 -10.70
N CYS A 64 17.12 2.34 -10.88
CA CYS A 64 16.17 1.94 -11.91
C CYS A 64 14.69 2.12 -11.51
N VAL A 65 14.42 2.66 -10.32
CA VAL A 65 13.04 2.85 -9.82
C VAL A 65 12.47 4.17 -10.34
N LEU A 66 11.22 4.11 -10.80
CA LEU A 66 10.45 5.30 -11.21
C LEU A 66 9.72 5.86 -9.99
N LEU A 67 10.03 7.08 -9.57
CA LEU A 67 9.37 7.73 -8.43
C LEU A 67 8.52 8.92 -8.90
N ALA A 68 7.32 9.04 -8.36
CA ALA A 68 6.42 10.16 -8.62
C ALA A 68 5.79 10.70 -7.33
N CYS A 69 5.86 12.04 -7.17
CA CYS A 69 5.13 12.73 -6.10
C CYS A 69 3.69 12.97 -6.57
N CYS A 70 2.76 12.15 -6.10
CA CYS A 70 1.36 12.25 -6.50
C CYS A 70 0.43 11.58 -5.48
N ASP A 71 -0.87 11.81 -5.65
CA ASP A 71 -1.90 11.13 -4.89
C ASP A 71 -2.11 9.70 -5.41
N ALA A 72 -1.86 8.73 -4.55
CA ALA A 72 -1.97 7.30 -4.81
C ALA A 72 -1.32 6.89 -6.16
N ALA A 73 -2.07 6.29 -7.11
CA ALA A 73 -1.56 5.86 -8.41
C ALA A 73 -1.77 6.88 -9.55
N SER A 74 -2.18 8.14 -9.24
CA SER A 74 -2.67 9.10 -10.24
C SER A 74 -1.66 9.50 -11.32
N ALA A 75 -0.36 9.35 -11.08
CA ALA A 75 0.68 9.65 -12.06
C ALA A 75 0.86 8.54 -13.12
N PHE A 76 0.27 7.36 -12.93
CA PHE A 76 0.54 6.21 -13.78
C PHE A 76 -0.67 5.79 -14.62
N HIS A 77 -0.54 5.86 -15.94
CA HIS A 77 -1.45 5.25 -16.92
C HIS A 77 -0.85 3.92 -17.43
N TYR A 78 -0.55 3.02 -16.48
CA TYR A 78 0.10 1.73 -16.76
C TYR A 78 -0.59 0.61 -15.96
N ASN A 79 -0.63 -0.60 -16.52
CA ASN A 79 -1.25 -1.75 -15.86
C ASN A 79 -0.17 -2.59 -15.15
N PHE A 80 -0.07 -2.47 -13.83
CA PHE A 80 0.91 -3.18 -13.01
C PHE A 80 0.46 -4.60 -12.68
N ASP A 81 1.41 -5.56 -12.68
CA ASP A 81 1.15 -6.94 -12.27
C ASP A 81 0.97 -7.05 -10.75
N LEU A 82 1.72 -6.23 -9.99
CA LEU A 82 1.58 -6.12 -8.55
C LEU A 82 1.49 -4.65 -8.13
N ILE A 83 0.54 -4.34 -7.27
CA ILE A 83 0.51 -3.07 -6.53
C ILE A 83 0.59 -3.40 -5.04
N VAL A 84 1.39 -2.67 -4.27
CA VAL A 84 1.50 -2.85 -2.82
C VAL A 84 1.28 -1.52 -2.11
N SER A 85 0.68 -1.56 -0.92
CA SER A 85 0.55 -0.38 -0.08
C SER A 85 0.45 -0.74 1.40
N ASN A 86 1.11 0.07 2.22
CA ASN A 86 0.91 0.13 3.66
C ASN A 86 0.30 1.49 3.99
N PRO A 87 -1.03 1.65 3.85
CA PRO A 87 -1.69 2.93 4.12
C PRO A 87 -1.69 3.23 5.62
N PRO A 88 -1.77 4.50 6.03
CA PRO A 88 -2.10 4.85 7.40
C PRO A 88 -3.47 4.24 7.77
N TYR A 89 -3.58 3.67 8.97
CA TYR A 89 -4.74 2.89 9.39
C TYR A 89 -5.27 3.22 10.79
N LEU A 90 -4.64 4.15 11.53
CA LEU A 90 -5.17 4.55 12.83
C LEU A 90 -6.38 5.48 12.65
N PRO A 91 -7.48 5.26 13.41
CA PRO A 91 -8.58 6.20 13.45
C PRO A 91 -8.12 7.55 14.02
N ASN A 92 -8.69 8.63 13.52
CA ASN A 92 -8.46 9.97 14.04
C ASN A 92 -9.79 10.60 14.47
N ASP A 93 -10.04 10.59 15.77
CA ASP A 93 -11.24 11.17 16.37
C ASP A 93 -11.09 12.68 16.68
N ASN A 94 -9.87 13.25 16.57
CA ASN A 94 -9.58 14.64 16.89
C ASN A 94 -9.02 15.39 15.68
N ASP A 95 -9.72 16.46 15.28
CA ASP A 95 -9.31 17.32 14.16
C ASP A 95 -7.99 18.09 14.38
N ASN A 96 -7.47 18.14 15.59
CA ASN A 96 -6.38 19.02 16.00
C ASN A 96 -4.96 18.45 15.82
N GLU A 97 -4.80 17.12 15.60
CA GLU A 97 -3.49 16.48 15.41
C GLU A 97 -3.53 15.51 14.23
N LYS A 98 -3.50 16.04 13.00
CA LYS A 98 -3.49 15.21 11.80
C LYS A 98 -2.06 14.82 11.44
N ASP A 99 -1.58 13.68 11.93
CA ASP A 99 -0.42 13.01 11.36
C ASP A 99 -0.87 12.10 10.21
N PHE A 100 -0.76 12.59 8.97
CA PHE A 100 -1.13 11.86 7.76
C PHE A 100 -0.28 10.61 7.51
N THR A 101 0.79 10.41 8.28
CA THR A 101 1.64 9.22 8.14
C THR A 101 1.09 8.02 8.89
N VAL A 102 0.19 8.22 9.86
CA VAL A 102 -0.39 7.15 10.69
C VAL A 102 -1.92 7.15 10.71
N HIS A 103 -2.57 8.30 10.50
CA HIS A 103 -4.04 8.41 10.57
C HIS A 103 -4.68 8.16 9.20
N GLY A 104 -5.48 7.10 9.12
CA GLY A 104 -6.21 6.67 7.92
C GLY A 104 -7.58 7.32 7.74
N GLY A 105 -7.88 8.38 8.50
CA GLY A 105 -9.18 9.04 8.53
C GLY A 105 -10.01 8.68 9.76
N VAL A 106 -11.27 9.15 9.83
CA VAL A 106 -12.16 9.01 11.01
C VAL A 106 -12.35 7.55 11.44
N SER A 107 -12.46 6.62 10.51
CA SER A 107 -12.61 5.19 10.81
C SER A 107 -11.34 4.37 10.54
N GLY A 108 -10.22 5.02 10.23
CA GLY A 108 -8.93 4.38 9.96
C GLY A 108 -8.84 3.66 8.61
N VAL A 109 -9.84 3.77 7.73
CA VAL A 109 -9.84 3.08 6.43
C VAL A 109 -10.08 4.01 5.23
N GLU A 110 -10.34 5.27 5.45
CA GLU A 110 -10.65 6.22 4.38
C GLU A 110 -9.50 6.31 3.37
N THR A 111 -8.26 6.39 3.87
CA THR A 111 -7.06 6.40 3.04
C THR A 111 -6.88 5.06 2.30
N ALA A 112 -7.09 3.92 2.97
CA ALA A 112 -7.04 2.61 2.33
C ALA A 112 -8.08 2.47 1.22
N ILE A 113 -9.32 2.92 1.44
CA ILE A 113 -10.40 2.95 0.43
C ILE A 113 -10.00 3.80 -0.77
N HIS A 114 -9.46 4.99 -0.55
CA HIS A 114 -8.99 5.87 -1.59
C HIS A 114 -7.87 5.22 -2.44
N ILE A 115 -6.87 4.65 -1.77
CA ILE A 115 -5.76 3.95 -2.44
C ILE A 115 -6.26 2.76 -3.26
N VAL A 116 -7.17 1.93 -2.73
CA VAL A 116 -7.73 0.79 -3.49
C VAL A 116 -8.45 1.27 -4.74
N LYS A 117 -9.27 2.33 -4.65
CA LYS A 117 -9.95 2.89 -5.83
C LYS A 117 -8.97 3.38 -6.88
N SER A 118 -7.93 4.10 -6.48
CA SER A 118 -6.89 4.58 -7.39
C SER A 118 -6.08 3.43 -7.99
N ALA A 119 -5.65 2.47 -7.15
CA ALA A 119 -4.87 1.31 -7.57
C ALA A 119 -5.59 0.44 -8.60
N THR A 120 -6.92 0.26 -8.48
CA THR A 120 -7.68 -0.56 -9.45
C THR A 120 -7.66 0.01 -10.86
N LEU A 121 -7.45 1.30 -11.05
CA LEU A 121 -7.29 1.93 -12.37
C LEU A 121 -5.93 1.65 -13.00
N ALA A 122 -4.92 1.32 -12.19
CA ALA A 122 -3.56 1.01 -12.59
C ALA A 122 -3.22 -0.49 -12.47
N LEU A 123 -4.18 -1.32 -12.08
CA LEU A 123 -3.98 -2.76 -11.90
C LEU A 123 -4.25 -3.52 -13.20
N ALA A 124 -3.33 -4.41 -13.60
CA ALA A 124 -3.55 -5.30 -14.75
C ALA A 124 -4.75 -6.24 -14.49
N LYS A 125 -5.39 -6.72 -15.56
CA LYS A 125 -6.57 -7.61 -15.48
C LYS A 125 -6.32 -8.84 -14.58
N HIS A 126 -5.13 -9.39 -14.59
CA HIS A 126 -4.70 -10.52 -13.74
C HIS A 126 -3.75 -10.09 -12.62
N GLY A 127 -3.58 -8.78 -12.45
CA GLY A 127 -2.74 -8.18 -11.42
C GLY A 127 -3.31 -8.41 -10.02
N LYS A 128 -2.44 -8.22 -9.04
CA LYS A 128 -2.76 -8.37 -7.62
C LYS A 128 -2.39 -7.09 -6.89
N MET A 129 -3.18 -6.73 -5.90
CA MET A 129 -2.82 -5.68 -4.95
C MET A 129 -2.65 -6.29 -3.57
N LEU A 130 -1.54 -5.98 -2.88
CA LEU A 130 -1.37 -6.29 -1.46
C LEU A 130 -1.56 -5.02 -0.65
N ILE A 131 -2.37 -5.12 0.39
CA ILE A 131 -2.63 -4.00 1.30
C ILE A 131 -2.55 -4.46 2.75
N VAL A 132 -1.92 -3.63 3.58
CA VAL A 132 -1.92 -3.82 5.04
C VAL A 132 -3.20 -3.23 5.62
N LEU A 133 -3.82 -3.97 6.53
CA LEU A 133 -4.94 -3.53 7.35
C LEU A 133 -4.67 -3.89 8.81
N SER A 134 -5.25 -3.13 9.73
CA SER A 134 -5.16 -3.37 11.18
C SER A 134 -6.54 -3.62 11.79
N THR A 135 -6.58 -4.31 12.93
CA THR A 135 -7.80 -4.45 13.72
C THR A 135 -8.30 -3.13 14.31
N PHE A 136 -7.49 -2.06 14.32
CA PHE A 136 -7.95 -0.72 14.66
C PHE A 136 -8.82 -0.09 13.57
N SER A 137 -8.75 -0.60 12.36
CA SER A 137 -9.49 -0.10 11.20
C SER A 137 -10.89 -0.71 11.08
N ASN A 138 -11.85 0.06 10.59
CA ASN A 138 -13.19 -0.48 10.29
C ASN A 138 -13.19 -1.29 8.98
N ILE A 139 -12.78 -2.56 9.08
CA ILE A 139 -12.64 -3.46 7.92
C ILE A 139 -13.98 -3.71 7.17
N SER A 140 -15.14 -3.54 7.83
CA SER A 140 -16.44 -3.75 7.18
C SER A 140 -16.67 -2.77 6.01
N LYS A 141 -16.14 -1.54 6.10
CA LYS A 141 -16.19 -0.58 4.98
C LYS A 141 -15.34 -1.03 3.78
N ILE A 142 -14.23 -1.73 4.03
CA ILE A 142 -13.43 -2.34 2.96
C ILE A 142 -14.23 -3.47 2.28
N ASP A 143 -14.95 -4.31 3.05
CA ASP A 143 -15.77 -5.40 2.48
C ASP A 143 -16.92 -4.84 1.62
N GLU A 144 -17.52 -3.73 2.02
CA GLU A 144 -18.52 -3.04 1.21
C GLU A 144 -17.90 -2.52 -0.12
N LEU A 145 -16.71 -1.90 -0.05
CA LEU A 145 -15.97 -1.46 -1.23
C LEU A 145 -15.71 -2.64 -2.19
N MET A 146 -15.25 -3.80 -1.66
CA MET A 146 -14.99 -4.99 -2.48
C MET A 146 -16.23 -5.44 -3.24
N LYS A 147 -17.41 -5.42 -2.61
CA LYS A 147 -18.68 -5.77 -3.26
C LYS A 147 -19.03 -4.77 -4.37
N ASN A 148 -18.96 -3.47 -4.07
CA ASN A 148 -19.34 -2.40 -4.98
C ASN A 148 -18.45 -2.36 -6.24
N MET A 149 -17.17 -2.65 -6.10
CA MET A 149 -16.19 -2.67 -7.19
C MET A 149 -16.00 -4.06 -7.84
N ARG A 150 -16.77 -5.08 -7.43
CA ARG A 150 -16.65 -6.47 -7.90
C ARG A 150 -15.23 -7.02 -7.73
N LEU A 151 -14.57 -6.67 -6.62
CA LEU A 151 -13.26 -7.17 -6.27
C LEU A 151 -13.37 -8.37 -5.33
N LYS A 152 -12.31 -9.19 -5.30
CA LYS A 152 -12.11 -10.25 -4.31
C LYS A 152 -11.02 -9.81 -3.35
N ARG A 153 -11.21 -10.03 -2.05
CA ARG A 153 -10.22 -9.86 -0.99
C ARG A 153 -9.93 -11.20 -0.34
N THR A 154 -8.65 -11.53 -0.18
CA THR A 154 -8.19 -12.77 0.44
C THR A 154 -7.12 -12.45 1.48
N LEU A 155 -7.26 -12.97 2.68
CA LEU A 155 -6.23 -12.86 3.72
C LEU A 155 -5.00 -13.69 3.32
N ILE A 156 -3.82 -13.08 3.31
CA ILE A 156 -2.54 -13.74 2.99
C ILE A 156 -1.76 -14.08 4.26
N LYS A 157 -1.66 -13.13 5.17
CA LYS A 157 -0.91 -13.32 6.43
C LYS A 157 -1.39 -12.38 7.51
N GLU A 158 -1.30 -12.84 8.75
CA GLU A 158 -1.52 -12.02 9.95
C GLU A 158 -0.29 -12.03 10.84
N ARG A 159 -0.12 -10.94 11.60
CA ARG A 159 0.84 -10.80 12.68
C ARG A 159 0.15 -10.19 13.88
N LYS A 160 0.10 -10.93 14.98
CA LYS A 160 -0.44 -10.42 16.25
C LYS A 160 0.63 -9.60 16.95
N LEU A 161 0.29 -8.39 17.29
CA LEU A 161 1.05 -7.49 18.15
C LEU A 161 0.35 -7.37 19.51
N PHE A 162 0.95 -6.61 20.45
CA PHE A 162 0.41 -6.54 21.81
C PHE A 162 -1.00 -5.91 21.87
N PHE A 163 -1.25 -4.88 21.06
CA PHE A 163 -2.53 -4.14 21.05
C PHE A 163 -3.35 -4.31 19.77
N GLU A 164 -2.79 -4.87 18.70
CA GLU A 164 -3.44 -5.00 17.40
C GLU A 164 -3.03 -6.28 16.67
N THR A 165 -3.80 -6.62 15.67
CA THR A 165 -3.41 -7.61 14.67
C THR A 165 -3.28 -6.91 13.31
N LEU A 166 -2.08 -6.97 12.75
CA LEU A 166 -1.83 -6.55 11.38
C LEU A 166 -2.15 -7.69 10.42
N SER A 167 -2.72 -7.37 9.28
CA SER A 167 -3.06 -8.34 8.25
C SER A 167 -2.71 -7.82 6.86
N VAL A 168 -2.11 -8.68 6.04
CA VAL A 168 -1.89 -8.42 4.61
C VAL A 168 -2.97 -9.14 3.83
N HIS A 169 -3.68 -8.40 3.00
CA HIS A 169 -4.73 -8.89 2.13
C HIS A 169 -4.34 -8.75 0.66
N GLU A 170 -4.63 -9.77 -0.12
CA GLU A 170 -4.59 -9.70 -1.58
C GLU A 170 -5.95 -9.26 -2.11
N ILE A 171 -5.96 -8.27 -2.98
CA ILE A 171 -7.13 -7.80 -3.73
C ILE A 171 -6.90 -8.07 -5.22
N SER A 172 -7.93 -8.57 -5.90
CA SER A 172 -7.92 -8.84 -7.34
C SER A 172 -9.31 -8.63 -7.94
N PHE A 173 -9.38 -8.49 -9.26
CA PHE A 173 -10.64 -8.59 -9.98
C PHE A 173 -11.24 -9.99 -9.82
N ARG A 174 -12.59 -10.07 -9.83
CA ARG A 174 -13.34 -11.34 -9.82
C ARG A 174 -13.36 -11.99 -11.19
#